data_64487ff6bee8f7914636d783f0298ec0
#
_entry.id   64487ff6bee8f7914636d783f0298ec0
#
_cell.length_a   1.000
_cell.length_b   1.000
_cell.length_c   1.000
_cell.angle_alpha   90.00
_cell.angle_beta   90.00
_cell.angle_gamma   90.00
#
_symmetry.space_group_name_H-M   'P 1'
#
loop_
_entity.id
_entity.type
_entity.pdbx_description
1 polymer ?
#
loop_
_entity_poly.entity_id
_entity_poly.type
_entity_poly.pdbx_seq_one_letter_code
_entity_poly.pdbx_strand_id
1 'polypeptide(L)'
;MPQDFSKIIEDYQKQIHRKNLHRIWTKATSGELNSDDKKIAEIMMEHEEFHDQFDIANELLDHEYDPNTEVNPFVHIDVHLAVEDQLESGEPVETEIFIETMEAKGINRHEAIHCVGMILTRMAYEAIQKLDYFDLYKYKELLDKLKDVEPSEMEVELEMEFKNNLQ
;
A
#
# COMPACT_ATOMS: atom_id res chain seq x y z
N MET A 1 3.83 13.92 -33.30
CA MET A 1 4.02 12.69 -32.53
C MET A 1 2.67 12.27 -32.01
N PRO A 2 2.25 11.00 -32.13
CA PRO A 2 1.00 10.56 -31.50
C PRO A 2 1.13 10.78 -30.00
N GLN A 3 0.16 11.49 -29.40
CA GLN A 3 0.06 11.58 -27.95
C GLN A 3 -0.14 10.15 -27.42
N ASP A 4 0.64 9.78 -26.42
CA ASP A 4 0.47 8.50 -25.74
C ASP A 4 -0.78 8.56 -24.85
N PHE A 5 -1.89 8.07 -25.42
CA PHE A 5 -3.19 8.06 -24.76
C PHE A 5 -3.17 7.29 -23.44
N SER A 6 -2.30 6.25 -23.31
CA SER A 6 -2.16 5.49 -22.07
C SER A 6 -1.67 6.38 -20.94
N LYS A 7 -0.64 7.18 -21.19
CA LYS A 7 -0.10 8.12 -20.20
C LYS A 7 -1.14 9.18 -19.80
N ILE A 8 -1.91 9.70 -20.74
CA ILE A 8 -2.97 10.68 -20.46
C ILE A 8 -4.03 10.07 -19.53
N ILE A 9 -4.42 8.82 -19.75
CA ILE A 9 -5.40 8.12 -18.91
C ILE A 9 -4.82 7.89 -17.50
N GLU A 10 -3.58 7.42 -17.41
CA GLU A 10 -2.89 7.21 -16.11
C GLU A 10 -2.79 8.51 -15.31
N ASP A 11 -2.36 9.61 -15.92
CA ASP A 11 -2.26 10.91 -15.28
C ASP A 11 -3.65 11.41 -14.81
N TYR A 12 -4.68 11.21 -15.61
CA TYR A 12 -6.05 11.58 -15.24
C TYR A 12 -6.58 10.75 -14.08
N GLN A 13 -6.34 9.43 -14.07
CA GLN A 13 -6.72 8.56 -12.96
C GLN A 13 -6.00 8.94 -11.66
N LYS A 14 -4.69 9.19 -11.74
CA LYS A 14 -3.88 9.67 -10.61
C LYS A 14 -4.46 10.96 -10.03
N GLN A 15 -4.77 11.94 -10.87
CA GLN A 15 -5.34 13.22 -10.42
C GLN A 15 -6.72 13.04 -9.75
N ILE A 16 -7.61 12.22 -10.33
CA ILE A 16 -8.92 11.94 -9.73
C ILE A 16 -8.76 11.29 -8.37
N HIS A 17 -7.86 10.31 -8.27
CA HIS A 17 -7.60 9.60 -7.02
C HIS A 17 -7.10 10.55 -5.92
N ARG A 18 -6.10 11.38 -6.20
CA ARG A 18 -5.58 12.37 -5.24
C ARG A 18 -6.64 13.40 -4.82
N LYS A 19 -7.46 13.88 -5.76
CA LYS A 19 -8.61 14.76 -5.44
C LYS A 19 -9.62 14.07 -4.51
N ASN A 20 -9.87 12.79 -4.72
CA ASN A 20 -10.77 12.03 -3.87
C ASN A 20 -10.21 11.87 -2.45
N LEU A 21 -8.94 11.51 -2.32
CA LEU A 21 -8.28 11.43 -1.00
C LEU A 21 -8.25 12.79 -0.30
N HIS A 22 -7.96 13.89 -1.00
CA HIS A 22 -8.05 15.24 -0.42
C HIS A 22 -9.46 15.57 0.06
N ARG A 23 -10.49 15.21 -0.69
CA ARG A 23 -11.90 15.37 -0.29
C ARG A 23 -12.21 14.59 0.99
N ILE A 24 -11.76 13.33 1.08
CA ILE A 24 -11.96 12.48 2.26
C ILE A 24 -11.25 13.10 3.46
N TRP A 25 -9.98 13.48 3.29
CA TRP A 25 -9.19 14.14 4.33
C TRP A 25 -9.84 15.42 4.86
N THR A 26 -10.26 16.30 3.95
CA THR A 26 -10.92 17.56 4.33
C THR A 26 -12.21 17.31 5.12
N LYS A 27 -13.01 16.34 4.73
CA LYS A 27 -14.23 15.96 5.47
C LYS A 27 -13.92 15.32 6.82
N ALA A 28 -12.90 14.48 6.89
CA ALA A 28 -12.48 13.85 8.15
C ALA A 28 -12.04 14.91 9.18
N THR A 29 -11.23 15.87 8.75
CA THR A 29 -10.71 16.93 9.62
C THR A 29 -11.78 17.98 10.00
N SER A 30 -12.80 18.18 9.16
CA SER A 30 -13.94 19.07 9.48
C SER A 30 -15.06 18.39 10.28
N GLY A 31 -15.01 17.07 10.50
CA GLY A 31 -16.06 16.31 11.19
C GLY A 31 -17.30 16.04 10.34
N GLU A 32 -17.22 16.16 9.01
CA GLU A 32 -18.32 15.95 8.06
C GLU A 32 -18.23 14.60 7.31
N LEU A 33 -17.48 13.66 7.86
CA LEU A 33 -17.22 12.37 7.22
C LEU A 33 -18.48 11.50 7.15
N ASN A 34 -18.72 10.90 5.99
CA ASN A 34 -19.75 9.89 5.80
C ASN A 34 -19.22 8.46 6.12
N SER A 35 -20.15 7.49 6.19
CA SER A 35 -19.80 6.09 6.51
C SER A 35 -18.91 5.44 5.45
N ASP A 36 -19.08 5.79 4.18
CA ASP A 36 -18.40 5.13 3.06
C ASP A 36 -16.92 5.50 2.98
N ASP A 37 -16.56 6.72 3.41
CA ASP A 37 -15.20 7.23 3.43
C ASP A 37 -14.45 6.93 4.75
N LYS A 38 -15.15 6.34 5.75
CA LYS A 38 -14.65 6.22 7.12
C LYS A 38 -13.35 5.41 7.21
N LYS A 39 -13.30 4.25 6.58
CA LYS A 39 -12.12 3.36 6.58
C LYS A 39 -10.87 4.05 6.04
N ILE A 40 -10.99 4.70 4.88
CA ILE A 40 -9.87 5.42 4.26
C ILE A 40 -9.42 6.57 5.16
N ALA A 41 -10.37 7.31 5.74
CA ALA A 41 -10.07 8.41 6.65
C ALA A 41 -9.35 7.95 7.92
N GLU A 42 -9.76 6.82 8.50
CA GLU A 42 -9.10 6.23 9.67
C GLU A 42 -7.65 5.87 9.34
N ILE A 43 -7.40 5.21 8.20
CA ILE A 43 -6.04 4.92 7.72
C ILE A 43 -5.23 6.21 7.54
N MET A 44 -5.80 7.23 6.90
CA MET A 44 -5.11 8.52 6.71
C MET A 44 -4.76 9.19 8.04
N MET A 45 -5.65 9.12 9.04
CA MET A 45 -5.42 9.69 10.37
C MET A 45 -4.30 8.99 11.15
N GLU A 46 -4.08 7.70 10.92
CA GLU A 46 -3.00 6.93 11.55
C GLU A 46 -1.60 7.27 11.00
N HIS A 47 -1.52 8.02 9.87
CA HIS A 47 -0.28 8.38 9.19
C HIS A 47 0.02 9.87 9.34
N GLU A 48 0.34 10.28 10.57
CA GLU A 48 0.62 11.69 10.91
C GLU A 48 1.74 12.29 10.05
N GLU A 49 2.70 11.45 9.62
CA GLU A 49 3.81 11.85 8.76
C GLU A 49 3.39 12.34 7.37
N PHE A 50 2.15 12.04 6.93
CA PHE A 50 1.63 12.43 5.62
C PHE A 50 0.51 13.50 5.69
N HIS A 51 0.14 13.97 6.87
CA HIS A 51 -0.95 14.94 7.03
C HIS A 51 -0.73 16.21 6.20
N ASP A 52 0.50 16.74 6.17
CA ASP A 52 0.84 17.92 5.37
C ASP A 52 0.63 17.66 3.86
N GLN A 53 0.94 16.46 3.36
CA GLN A 53 0.73 16.10 1.97
C GLN A 53 -0.77 15.92 1.64
N PHE A 54 -1.57 15.41 2.59
CA PHE A 54 -3.01 15.30 2.41
C PHE A 54 -3.68 16.68 2.40
N ASP A 55 -3.21 17.62 3.21
CA ASP A 55 -3.72 19.00 3.23
C ASP A 55 -3.54 19.70 1.87
N ILE A 56 -2.40 19.47 1.22
CA ILE A 56 -2.06 20.08 -0.08
C ILE A 56 -2.22 19.13 -1.27
N ALA A 57 -2.93 18.02 -1.13
CA ALA A 57 -3.02 16.99 -2.18
C ALA A 57 -3.55 17.53 -3.53
N ASN A 58 -4.37 18.58 -3.51
CA ASN A 58 -4.81 19.29 -4.73
C ASN A 58 -3.67 20.05 -5.44
N GLU A 59 -2.59 20.41 -4.76
CA GLU A 59 -1.40 21.03 -5.33
C GLU A 59 -0.41 19.99 -5.86
N LEU A 60 -0.54 18.75 -5.38
CA LEU A 60 0.32 17.62 -5.74
C LEU A 60 -0.22 16.75 -6.87
N LEU A 61 -1.26 17.19 -7.60
CA LEU A 61 -1.94 16.34 -8.60
C LEU A 61 -0.99 15.77 -9.66
N ASP A 62 -0.02 16.57 -10.09
CA ASP A 62 0.96 16.20 -11.13
C ASP A 62 2.33 15.83 -10.56
N HIS A 63 2.51 15.86 -9.23
CA HIS A 63 3.78 15.51 -8.60
C HIS A 63 4.12 14.02 -8.87
N GLU A 64 5.35 13.78 -9.34
CA GLU A 64 5.88 12.43 -9.52
C GLU A 64 6.83 12.11 -8.35
N TYR A 65 6.49 11.09 -7.59
CA TYR A 65 7.30 10.60 -6.47
C TYR A 65 8.43 9.71 -6.98
N ASP A 66 9.68 10.04 -6.64
CA ASP A 66 10.82 9.16 -6.90
C ASP A 66 10.88 8.07 -5.83
N PRO A 67 10.65 6.79 -6.17
CA PRO A 67 10.61 5.69 -5.21
C PRO A 67 11.95 5.44 -4.49
N ASN A 68 13.06 6.04 -4.98
CA ASN A 68 14.36 5.92 -4.31
C ASN A 68 14.58 6.98 -3.23
N THR A 69 13.81 8.05 -3.23
CA THR A 69 14.03 9.22 -2.35
C THR A 69 12.80 9.67 -1.60
N GLU A 70 11.61 9.27 -2.06
CA GLU A 70 10.33 9.76 -1.52
C GLU A 70 9.34 8.60 -1.34
N VAL A 71 8.59 8.64 -0.24
CA VAL A 71 7.41 7.80 -0.08
C VAL A 71 6.22 8.50 -0.73
N ASN A 72 5.49 7.80 -1.59
CA ASN A 72 4.24 8.29 -2.14
C ASN A 72 3.10 8.06 -1.13
N PRO A 73 2.59 9.09 -0.44
CA PRO A 73 1.58 8.93 0.60
C PRO A 73 0.26 8.37 0.08
N PHE A 74 -0.09 8.67 -1.16
CA PHE A 74 -1.34 8.22 -1.76
C PHE A 74 -1.32 6.72 -2.06
N VAL A 75 -0.21 6.22 -2.61
CA VAL A 75 0.01 4.78 -2.82
C VAL A 75 0.13 4.04 -1.48
N HIS A 76 0.75 4.67 -0.49
CA HIS A 76 0.88 4.10 0.85
C HIS A 76 -0.49 3.81 1.49
N ILE A 77 -1.43 4.78 1.42
CA ILE A 77 -2.80 4.58 1.88
C ILE A 77 -3.52 3.48 1.10
N ASP A 78 -3.33 3.40 -0.22
CA ASP A 78 -3.93 2.35 -1.05
C ASP A 78 -3.44 0.95 -0.65
N VAL A 79 -2.15 0.83 -0.33
CA VAL A 79 -1.57 -0.44 0.14
C VAL A 79 -2.17 -0.85 1.49
N HIS A 80 -2.30 0.09 2.44
CA HIS A 80 -2.98 -0.17 3.71
C HIS A 80 -4.43 -0.62 3.49
N LEU A 81 -5.17 0.10 2.64
CA LEU A 81 -6.54 -0.25 2.31
C LEU A 81 -6.64 -1.66 1.72
N ALA A 82 -5.71 -2.02 0.81
CA ALA A 82 -5.69 -3.35 0.20
C ALA A 82 -5.42 -4.46 1.23
N VAL A 83 -4.56 -4.22 2.22
CA VAL A 83 -4.32 -5.19 3.31
C VAL A 83 -5.54 -5.30 4.22
N GLU A 84 -6.17 -4.17 4.61
CA GLU A 84 -7.39 -4.19 5.40
C GLU A 84 -8.56 -4.87 4.67
N ASP A 85 -8.68 -4.72 3.36
CA ASP A 85 -9.68 -5.42 2.54
C ASP A 85 -9.44 -6.94 2.52
N GLN A 86 -8.18 -7.39 2.50
CA GLN A 86 -7.84 -8.81 2.64
C GLN A 86 -8.26 -9.34 4.02
N LEU A 87 -8.00 -8.59 5.08
CA LEU A 87 -8.38 -8.99 6.45
C LEU A 87 -9.91 -9.03 6.63
N GLU A 88 -10.65 -8.08 6.07
CA GLU A 88 -12.12 -8.07 6.12
C GLU A 88 -12.75 -9.20 5.30
N SER A 89 -12.18 -9.51 4.15
CA SER A 89 -12.68 -10.61 3.31
C SER A 89 -12.25 -11.98 3.81
N GLY A 90 -11.20 -12.05 4.64
CA GLY A 90 -10.54 -13.30 5.05
C GLY A 90 -9.76 -13.97 3.91
N GLU A 91 -9.46 -13.24 2.84
CA GLU A 91 -8.75 -13.78 1.67
C GLU A 91 -7.62 -12.85 1.20
N PRO A 92 -6.40 -13.36 1.12
CA PRO A 92 -5.99 -14.72 1.49
C PRO A 92 -5.88 -14.88 3.02
N VAL A 93 -6.21 -16.05 3.54
CA VAL A 93 -6.12 -16.36 4.99
C VAL A 93 -4.70 -16.18 5.54
N GLU A 94 -3.69 -16.34 4.71
CA GLU A 94 -2.28 -16.15 5.06
C GLU A 94 -1.98 -14.72 5.53
N THR A 95 -2.75 -13.71 5.08
CA THR A 95 -2.65 -12.32 5.57
C THR A 95 -3.05 -12.22 7.05
N GLU A 96 -4.17 -12.81 7.43
CA GLU A 96 -4.61 -12.85 8.82
C GLU A 96 -3.61 -13.59 9.71
N ILE A 97 -3.15 -14.78 9.28
CA ILE A 97 -2.14 -15.58 9.99
C ILE A 97 -0.85 -14.80 10.18
N PHE A 98 -0.41 -14.04 9.16
CA PHE A 98 0.78 -13.20 9.24
C PHE A 98 0.64 -12.13 10.33
N ILE A 99 -0.45 -11.37 10.31
CA ILE A 99 -0.72 -10.31 11.29
C ILE A 99 -0.80 -10.89 12.70
N GLU A 100 -1.57 -11.96 12.92
CA GLU A 100 -1.70 -12.63 14.22
C GLU A 100 -0.36 -13.15 14.74
N THR A 101 0.48 -13.69 13.86
CA THR A 101 1.82 -14.19 14.23
C THR A 101 2.71 -13.04 14.71
N MET A 102 2.69 -11.90 14.05
CA MET A 102 3.46 -10.73 14.45
C MET A 102 2.93 -10.12 15.76
N GLU A 103 1.62 -9.98 15.90
CA GLU A 103 1.00 -9.48 17.14
C GLU A 103 1.31 -10.39 18.34
N ALA A 104 1.33 -11.71 18.14
CA ALA A 104 1.73 -12.67 19.19
C ALA A 104 3.18 -12.49 19.67
N LYS A 105 4.05 -11.89 18.84
CA LYS A 105 5.43 -11.52 19.20
C LYS A 105 5.54 -10.13 19.84
N GLY A 106 4.43 -9.40 19.96
CA GLY A 106 4.38 -8.07 20.56
C GLY A 106 4.61 -6.93 19.54
N ILE A 107 4.64 -7.23 18.23
CA ILE A 107 4.67 -6.23 17.18
C ILE A 107 3.26 -5.63 17.07
N ASN A 108 3.14 -4.31 16.98
CA ASN A 108 1.83 -3.69 16.86
C ASN A 108 1.20 -3.97 15.47
N ARG A 109 -0.13 -3.96 15.42
CA ARG A 109 -0.91 -4.26 14.21
C ARG A 109 -0.51 -3.39 13.02
N HIS A 110 -0.32 -2.10 13.22
CA HIS A 110 0.02 -1.16 12.15
C HIS A 110 1.37 -1.51 11.51
N GLU A 111 2.38 -1.85 12.32
CA GLU A 111 3.69 -2.31 11.84
C GLU A 111 3.60 -3.66 11.10
N ALA A 112 2.77 -4.58 11.59
CA ALA A 112 2.51 -5.84 10.90
C ALA A 112 1.83 -5.63 9.54
N ILE A 113 0.89 -4.67 9.44
CA ILE A 113 0.27 -4.26 8.16
C ILE A 113 1.32 -3.68 7.20
N HIS A 114 2.26 -2.87 7.68
CA HIS A 114 3.38 -2.39 6.86
C HIS A 114 4.22 -3.54 6.29
N CYS A 115 4.50 -4.58 7.07
CA CYS A 115 5.23 -5.76 6.59
C CYS A 115 4.49 -6.49 5.47
N VAL A 116 3.18 -6.73 5.62
CA VAL A 116 2.34 -7.29 4.55
C VAL A 116 2.32 -6.37 3.33
N GLY A 117 2.19 -5.05 3.56
CA GLY A 117 2.21 -4.03 2.52
C GLY A 117 3.50 -4.02 1.70
N MET A 118 4.66 -4.22 2.33
CA MET A 118 5.94 -4.38 1.62
C MET A 118 5.93 -5.58 0.67
N ILE A 119 5.45 -6.74 1.15
CA ILE A 119 5.35 -7.94 0.33
C ILE A 119 4.39 -7.72 -0.85
N LEU A 120 3.21 -7.14 -0.58
CA LEU A 120 2.19 -6.84 -1.59
C LEU A 120 2.74 -5.89 -2.66
N THR A 121 3.38 -4.80 -2.24
CA THR A 121 3.98 -3.81 -3.14
C THR A 121 5.08 -4.42 -4.00
N ARG A 122 5.94 -5.25 -3.41
CA ARG A 122 7.02 -5.93 -4.15
C ARG A 122 6.45 -6.89 -5.20
N MET A 123 5.42 -7.65 -4.85
CA MET A 123 4.73 -8.55 -5.78
C MET A 123 4.04 -7.81 -6.92
N ALA A 124 3.36 -6.70 -6.60
CA ALA A 124 2.72 -5.84 -7.61
C ALA A 124 3.75 -5.22 -8.56
N TYR A 125 4.89 -4.75 -8.04
CA TYR A 125 5.98 -4.22 -8.86
C TYR A 125 6.51 -5.28 -9.83
N GLU A 126 6.76 -6.51 -9.36
CA GLU A 126 7.22 -7.62 -10.22
C GLU A 126 6.22 -7.93 -11.35
N ALA A 127 4.92 -7.97 -11.03
CA ALA A 127 3.89 -8.21 -12.03
C ALA A 127 3.88 -7.13 -13.11
N ILE A 128 3.98 -5.85 -12.71
CA ILE A 128 4.02 -4.71 -13.63
C ILE A 128 5.29 -4.76 -14.52
N GLN A 129 6.46 -5.02 -13.93
CA GLN A 129 7.73 -5.07 -14.68
C GLN A 129 7.78 -6.20 -15.71
N LYS A 130 7.15 -7.33 -15.40
CA LYS A 130 7.10 -8.50 -16.29
C LYS A 130 5.92 -8.46 -17.26
N LEU A 131 5.03 -7.47 -17.16
CA LEU A 131 3.77 -7.42 -17.88
C LEU A 131 2.95 -8.72 -17.72
N ASP A 132 2.93 -9.23 -16.51
CA ASP A 132 2.32 -10.50 -16.13
C ASP A 132 1.22 -10.29 -15.07
N TYR A 133 0.51 -11.35 -14.75
CA TYR A 133 -0.51 -11.32 -13.69
C TYR A 133 0.14 -11.36 -12.31
N PHE A 134 -0.57 -10.81 -11.31
CA PHE A 134 -0.20 -10.94 -9.91
C PHE A 134 -0.25 -12.43 -9.51
N ASP A 135 0.89 -12.97 -9.09
CA ASP A 135 1.02 -14.37 -8.66
C ASP A 135 0.54 -14.53 -7.21
N LEU A 136 -0.75 -14.83 -7.05
CA LEU A 136 -1.35 -15.05 -5.75
C LEU A 136 -0.72 -16.22 -4.98
N TYR A 137 -0.30 -17.27 -5.67
CA TYR A 137 0.34 -18.43 -5.02
C TYR A 137 1.67 -18.01 -4.38
N LYS A 138 2.52 -17.33 -5.13
CA LYS A 138 3.79 -16.80 -4.63
C LYS A 138 3.58 -15.78 -3.50
N TYR A 139 2.56 -14.95 -3.59
CA TYR A 139 2.20 -14.00 -2.52
C TYR A 139 1.90 -14.72 -1.20
N LYS A 140 1.07 -15.74 -1.23
CA LYS A 140 0.72 -16.58 -0.08
C LYS A 140 1.96 -17.30 0.50
N GLU A 141 2.81 -17.86 -0.37
CA GLU A 141 4.07 -18.48 0.04
C GLU A 141 4.99 -17.50 0.77
N LEU A 142 5.12 -16.26 0.27
CA LEU A 142 5.93 -15.22 0.91
C LEU A 142 5.34 -14.80 2.27
N LEU A 143 4.03 -14.65 2.38
CA LEU A 143 3.37 -14.38 3.65
C LEU A 143 3.66 -15.47 4.67
N ASP A 144 3.51 -16.75 4.31
CA ASP A 144 3.78 -17.86 5.21
C ASP A 144 5.26 -17.94 5.62
N LYS A 145 6.16 -17.68 4.69
CA LYS A 145 7.61 -17.76 4.89
C LYS A 145 8.16 -16.62 5.75
N LEU A 146 7.63 -15.41 5.57
CA LEU A 146 8.17 -14.19 6.17
C LEU A 146 7.45 -13.77 7.47
N LYS A 147 6.37 -14.42 7.89
CA LYS A 147 5.62 -14.10 9.12
C LYS A 147 6.43 -14.16 10.40
N ASP A 148 7.57 -14.86 10.37
CA ASP A 148 8.46 -15.00 11.51
C ASP A 148 9.66 -14.04 11.49
N VAL A 149 9.80 -13.25 10.44
CA VAL A 149 10.87 -12.25 10.26
C VAL A 149 10.56 -11.00 11.06
N GLU A 150 11.58 -10.43 11.71
CA GLU A 150 11.44 -9.14 12.41
C GLU A 150 11.21 -8.00 11.41
N PRO A 151 10.36 -7.00 11.72
CA PRO A 151 10.09 -5.88 10.82
C PRO A 151 11.32 -5.17 10.28
N SER A 152 12.36 -5.01 11.13
CA SER A 152 13.63 -4.38 10.75
C SER A 152 14.45 -5.16 9.72
N GLU A 153 14.18 -6.45 9.55
CA GLU A 153 14.88 -7.35 8.63
C GLU A 153 14.02 -7.68 7.38
N MET A 154 12.74 -7.29 7.41
CA MET A 154 11.74 -7.66 6.39
C MET A 154 12.17 -7.29 4.96
N GLU A 155 12.68 -6.08 4.75
CA GLU A 155 13.11 -5.61 3.44
C GLU A 155 14.26 -6.46 2.88
N VAL A 156 15.23 -6.79 3.73
CA VAL A 156 16.41 -7.58 3.33
C VAL A 156 16.01 -9.01 2.98
N GLU A 157 15.20 -9.64 3.82
CA GLU A 157 14.73 -11.02 3.60
C GLU A 157 13.85 -11.10 2.33
N LEU A 158 12.95 -10.13 2.14
CA LEU A 158 12.11 -10.05 0.95
C LEU A 158 12.97 -9.93 -0.32
N GLU A 159 14.00 -9.07 -0.33
CA GLU A 159 14.90 -8.94 -1.47
C GLU A 159 15.70 -10.21 -1.75
N MET A 160 16.10 -10.97 -0.73
CA MET A 160 16.76 -12.27 -0.91
C MET A 160 15.85 -13.27 -1.63
N GLU A 161 14.55 -13.30 -1.28
CA GLU A 161 13.57 -14.18 -1.93
C GLU A 161 13.44 -13.90 -3.44
N PHE A 162 13.52 -12.64 -3.84
CA PHE A 162 13.42 -12.26 -5.25
C PHE A 162 14.73 -12.50 -6.02
N LYS A 163 15.89 -12.35 -5.38
CA LYS A 163 17.20 -12.62 -6.01
C LYS A 163 17.45 -14.10 -6.25
N ASN A 164 17.04 -14.95 -5.32
CA ASN A 164 17.21 -16.41 -5.41
C ASN A 164 16.36 -17.04 -6.51
N ASN A 165 15.27 -16.40 -6.92
CA ASN A 165 14.38 -16.87 -7.98
C ASN A 165 14.81 -16.43 -9.41
N LEU A 166 15.96 -15.75 -9.56
CA LEU A 166 16.52 -15.33 -10.84
C LEU A 166 17.62 -16.28 -11.38
N GLN A 167 17.87 -17.41 -10.71
CA GLN A 167 18.75 -18.48 -11.14
C GLN A 167 17.96 -19.67 -11.65
#